data_860aaebf3445e4f7527a7f51192662e9
#
_entry.id   860aaebf3445e4f7527a7f51192662e9
#
_cell.length_a   1.000
_cell.length_b   1.000
_cell.length_c   1.000
_cell.angle_alpha   90.00
_cell.angle_beta   90.00
_cell.angle_gamma   90.00
#
_symmetry.space_group_name_H-M   'P 1'
#
loop_
_entity.id
_entity.type
_entity.pdbx_description
1 polymer ?
#
loop_
_entity_poly.entity_id
_entity_poly.type
_entity_poly.pdbx_seq_one_letter_code
_entity_poly.pdbx_strand_id
1 'polypeptide(L)'
;FVHIIPKESPPAEATLTDAANTKRPSVRAWIGIAAIVIAYINIGAYWSNIELAAESSGLDGDWSAQVISWSVLLSFFGCFGAMIVLKKFDYDRPLLVTLAIMVFSVGLLAIDFTAALFIFSVATFNFLWIFIDVYQMGGVSVADRSGSAAAFIPGAQGLGQTIGPFSASIMLELGWGFDGVFILCALSALLALIVYWVIYVYIYIYIYMFIHHVVR
;
A
#
# COMPACT_ATOMS: atom_id res chain seq x y z
N PHE A 1 31.23 27.21 9.63
CA PHE A 1 30.47 26.08 9.10
C PHE A 1 30.96 25.62 7.73
N VAL A 2 32.28 25.36 7.58
CA VAL A 2 32.84 24.80 6.36
C VAL A 2 33.98 23.89 6.81
N HIS A 3 33.73 22.63 7.11
CA HIS A 3 34.72 21.55 7.16
C HIS A 3 34.10 20.23 7.61
N ILE A 4 33.22 19.64 6.78
CA ILE A 4 33.01 18.19 6.82
C ILE A 4 32.72 17.75 5.37
N ILE A 5 33.74 17.76 4.54
CA ILE A 5 33.78 16.95 3.33
C ILE A 5 34.94 15.98 3.55
N PRO A 6 34.67 14.66 3.62
CA PRO A 6 35.74 13.67 3.68
C PRO A 6 36.61 13.81 2.43
N LYS A 7 37.92 14.01 2.61
CA LYS A 7 38.88 14.35 1.57
C LYS A 7 39.38 13.15 0.77
N GLU A 8 38.80 11.99 0.92
CA GLU A 8 39.17 10.78 0.18
C GLU A 8 37.95 10.15 -0.45
N SER A 9 37.75 10.43 -1.74
CA SER A 9 36.92 9.59 -2.58
C SER A 9 37.52 8.19 -2.65
N PRO A 10 36.80 7.10 -2.42
CA PRO A 10 37.35 5.75 -2.63
C PRO A 10 37.83 5.62 -4.07
N PRO A 11 38.91 4.84 -4.31
CA PRO A 11 39.50 4.67 -5.64
C PRO A 11 38.43 4.25 -6.65
N ALA A 12 38.43 4.86 -7.82
CA ALA A 12 37.42 4.64 -8.86
C ALA A 12 37.27 3.15 -9.28
N GLU A 13 38.30 2.33 -9.11
CA GLU A 13 38.27 0.89 -9.36
C GLU A 13 37.42 0.12 -8.33
N ALA A 14 37.36 0.53 -7.06
CA ALA A 14 36.52 -0.09 -6.05
C ALA A 14 35.05 0.18 -6.30
N THR A 15 34.68 1.36 -6.83
CA THR A 15 33.30 1.70 -7.20
C THR A 15 32.82 0.95 -8.44
N LEU A 16 33.71 0.61 -9.39
CA LEU A 16 33.32 -0.13 -10.60
C LEU A 16 33.14 -1.64 -10.35
N THR A 17 33.96 -2.22 -9.45
CA THR A 17 33.79 -3.64 -9.05
C THR A 17 32.59 -3.86 -8.13
N ASP A 18 32.26 -2.92 -7.26
CA ASP A 18 31.03 -2.97 -6.46
C ASP A 18 29.77 -2.74 -7.31
N ALA A 19 29.82 -1.89 -8.32
CA ALA A 19 28.72 -1.70 -9.29
C ALA A 19 28.49 -2.93 -10.16
N ALA A 20 29.54 -3.69 -10.53
CA ALA A 20 29.42 -4.93 -11.29
C ALA A 20 28.84 -6.11 -10.47
N ASN A 21 28.87 -6.02 -9.15
CA ASN A 21 28.33 -7.01 -8.22
C ASN A 21 26.94 -6.60 -7.67
N THR A 22 26.23 -5.72 -8.39
CA THR A 22 24.84 -5.38 -8.09
C THR A 22 24.00 -6.65 -8.24
N LYS A 23 23.74 -7.30 -7.09
CA LYS A 23 22.85 -8.46 -7.02
C LYS A 23 21.51 -8.09 -7.65
N ARG A 24 21.02 -8.92 -8.56
CA ARG A 24 19.68 -8.78 -9.13
C ARG A 24 18.65 -8.59 -8.01
N PRO A 25 17.56 -7.81 -8.23
CA PRO A 25 16.51 -7.65 -7.23
C PRO A 25 16.03 -9.01 -6.74
N SER A 26 15.77 -9.13 -5.45
CA SER A 26 15.28 -10.36 -4.88
C SER A 26 13.88 -10.69 -5.41
N VAL A 27 13.53 -11.97 -5.49
CA VAL A 27 12.16 -12.41 -5.84
C VAL A 27 11.14 -11.77 -4.89
N ARG A 28 11.49 -11.60 -3.61
CA ARG A 28 10.66 -10.93 -2.61
C ARG A 28 10.34 -9.48 -3.02
N ALA A 29 11.31 -8.74 -3.53
CA ALA A 29 11.09 -7.36 -3.98
C ALA A 29 10.09 -7.31 -5.15
N TRP A 30 10.21 -8.23 -6.12
CA TRP A 30 9.26 -8.32 -7.24
C TRP A 30 7.85 -8.74 -6.81
N ILE A 31 7.72 -9.66 -5.87
CA ILE A 31 6.41 -10.00 -5.29
C ILE A 31 5.84 -8.77 -4.56
N GLY A 32 6.67 -8.01 -3.84
CA GLY A 32 6.26 -6.74 -3.21
C GLY A 32 5.75 -5.71 -4.23
N ILE A 33 6.43 -5.57 -5.38
CA ILE A 33 5.97 -4.70 -6.48
C ILE A 33 4.61 -5.16 -7.03
N ALA A 34 4.43 -6.46 -7.25
CA ALA A 34 3.13 -7.00 -7.69
C ALA A 34 2.03 -6.75 -6.64
N ALA A 35 2.34 -6.90 -5.36
CA ALA A 35 1.40 -6.61 -4.27
C ALA A 35 1.03 -5.12 -4.20
N ILE A 36 1.96 -4.20 -4.55
CA ILE A 36 1.67 -2.77 -4.69
C ILE A 36 0.63 -2.54 -5.80
N VAL A 37 0.81 -3.14 -6.98
CA VAL A 37 -0.19 -3.03 -8.07
C VAL A 37 -1.57 -3.45 -7.56
N ILE A 38 -1.65 -4.61 -6.89
CA ILE A 38 -2.92 -5.16 -6.39
C ILE A 38 -3.55 -4.21 -5.34
N ALA A 39 -2.78 -3.71 -4.38
CA ALA A 39 -3.29 -2.76 -3.39
C ALA A 39 -3.78 -1.45 -4.03
N TYR A 40 -3.11 -1.00 -5.08
CA TYR A 40 -3.46 0.24 -5.77
C TYR A 40 -4.66 0.10 -6.72
N ILE A 41 -5.08 -1.11 -7.08
CA ILE A 41 -6.38 -1.36 -7.72
C ILE A 41 -7.51 -0.93 -6.78
N ASN A 42 -7.44 -1.30 -5.49
CA ASN A 42 -8.36 -0.81 -4.47
C ASN A 42 -8.39 0.73 -4.43
N ILE A 43 -7.22 1.36 -4.33
CA ILE A 43 -7.10 2.82 -4.21
C ILE A 43 -7.72 3.53 -5.42
N GLY A 44 -7.38 3.08 -6.64
CA GLY A 44 -7.91 3.67 -7.87
C GLY A 44 -9.41 3.48 -8.01
N ALA A 45 -9.94 2.27 -7.77
CA ALA A 45 -11.37 1.98 -7.86
C ALA A 45 -12.18 2.76 -6.81
N TYR A 46 -11.67 2.85 -5.58
CA TYR A 46 -12.31 3.58 -4.49
C TYR A 46 -12.44 5.07 -4.81
N TRP A 47 -11.31 5.74 -5.10
CA TRP A 47 -11.30 7.18 -5.31
C TRP A 47 -12.09 7.64 -6.53
N SER A 48 -12.14 6.84 -7.59
CA SER A 48 -12.91 7.19 -8.78
C SER A 48 -14.42 7.04 -8.60
N ASN A 49 -14.89 6.37 -7.54
CA ASN A 49 -16.30 6.01 -7.41
C ASN A 49 -16.94 6.44 -6.10
N ILE A 50 -16.18 6.81 -5.06
CA ILE A 50 -16.72 7.05 -3.72
C ILE A 50 -17.71 8.24 -3.67
N GLU A 51 -17.45 9.31 -4.41
CA GLU A 51 -18.33 10.49 -4.48
C GLU A 51 -19.62 10.15 -5.22
N LEU A 52 -19.51 9.50 -6.40
CA LEU A 52 -20.65 9.04 -7.18
C LEU A 52 -21.53 8.04 -6.41
N ALA A 53 -20.91 7.17 -5.64
CA ALA A 53 -21.62 6.22 -4.77
C ALA A 53 -22.41 6.96 -3.67
N ALA A 54 -21.83 7.99 -3.07
CA ALA A 54 -22.49 8.80 -2.06
C ALA A 54 -23.72 9.50 -2.62
N GLU A 55 -23.60 10.14 -3.78
CA GLU A 55 -24.73 10.78 -4.46
C GLU A 55 -25.81 9.78 -4.85
N SER A 56 -25.42 8.61 -5.41
CA SER A 56 -26.38 7.57 -5.80
C SER A 56 -27.13 6.96 -4.60
N SER A 57 -26.55 7.04 -3.41
CA SER A 57 -27.14 6.59 -2.15
C SER A 57 -28.02 7.67 -1.49
N GLY A 58 -28.19 8.83 -2.16
CA GLY A 58 -29.05 9.92 -1.71
C GLY A 58 -28.38 10.88 -0.73
N LEU A 59 -27.05 10.82 -0.58
CA LEU A 59 -26.31 11.81 0.20
C LEU A 59 -26.14 13.09 -0.63
N ASP A 60 -26.16 14.23 0.03
CA ASP A 60 -25.93 15.52 -0.63
C ASP A 60 -24.52 15.61 -1.18
N GLY A 61 -24.37 16.01 -2.46
CA GLY A 61 -23.08 16.04 -3.15
C GLY A 61 -22.10 17.03 -2.55
N ASP A 62 -22.58 18.25 -2.21
CA ASP A 62 -21.73 19.27 -1.61
C ASP A 62 -21.23 18.84 -0.22
N TRP A 63 -22.11 18.22 0.56
CA TRP A 63 -21.74 17.65 1.85
C TRP A 63 -20.71 16.51 1.70
N SER A 64 -20.93 15.59 0.75
CA SER A 64 -20.03 14.47 0.49
C SER A 64 -18.63 14.95 0.06
N ALA A 65 -18.58 15.93 -0.85
CA ALA A 65 -17.33 16.57 -1.28
C ALA A 65 -16.58 17.24 -0.11
N GLN A 66 -17.31 17.92 0.80
CA GLN A 66 -16.73 18.50 2.01
C GLN A 66 -16.14 17.43 2.94
N VAL A 67 -16.86 16.33 3.20
CA VAL A 67 -16.37 15.22 4.03
C VAL A 67 -15.10 14.62 3.43
N ILE A 68 -15.08 14.37 2.13
CA ILE A 68 -13.88 13.89 1.41
C ILE A 68 -12.72 14.88 1.58
N SER A 69 -12.96 16.17 1.35
CA SER A 69 -11.93 17.21 1.45
C SER A 69 -11.34 17.33 2.84
N TRP A 70 -12.15 17.31 3.89
CA TRP A 70 -11.68 17.35 5.27
C TRP A 70 -10.94 16.07 5.67
N SER A 71 -11.36 14.92 5.14
CA SER A 71 -10.71 13.64 5.47
C SER A 71 -9.28 13.54 4.94
N VAL A 72 -8.92 14.32 3.89
CA VAL A 72 -7.53 14.38 3.40
C VAL A 72 -6.54 14.85 4.48
N LEU A 73 -6.99 15.66 5.44
CA LEU A 73 -6.15 16.04 6.57
C LEU A 73 -5.73 14.84 7.44
N LEU A 74 -6.51 13.75 7.43
CA LEU A 74 -6.18 12.54 8.19
C LEU A 74 -4.98 11.79 7.59
N SER A 75 -4.70 11.95 6.29
CA SER A 75 -3.51 11.38 5.67
C SER A 75 -2.22 11.98 6.26
N PHE A 76 -2.27 13.23 6.67
CA PHE A 76 -1.17 13.88 7.38
C PHE A 76 -0.88 13.18 8.73
N PHE A 77 -1.93 12.89 9.50
CA PHE A 77 -1.81 12.12 10.75
C PHE A 77 -1.40 10.67 10.49
N GLY A 78 -1.83 10.08 9.38
CA GLY A 78 -1.39 8.76 8.92
C GLY A 78 0.13 8.69 8.72
N CYS A 79 0.73 9.72 8.10
CA CYS A 79 2.18 9.82 7.93
C CYS A 79 2.93 9.84 9.28
N PHE A 80 2.49 10.67 10.22
CA PHE A 80 3.08 10.70 11.57
C PHE A 80 2.89 9.37 12.31
N GLY A 81 1.69 8.78 12.20
CA GLY A 81 1.41 7.46 12.77
C GLY A 81 2.36 6.40 12.25
N ALA A 82 2.58 6.35 10.93
CA ALA A 82 3.51 5.43 10.30
C ALA A 82 4.94 5.61 10.84
N MET A 83 5.42 6.84 10.95
CA MET A 83 6.76 7.14 11.50
C MET A 83 6.93 6.69 12.96
N ILE A 84 5.89 6.84 13.78
CA ILE A 84 5.93 6.42 15.19
C ILE A 84 5.96 4.89 15.30
N VAL A 85 5.14 4.22 14.50
CA VAL A 85 5.04 2.75 14.54
C VAL A 85 6.30 2.09 13.99
N LEU A 86 6.96 2.68 12.95
CA LEU A 86 8.25 2.21 12.42
C LEU A 86 9.38 2.18 13.45
N LYS A 87 9.27 2.97 14.53
CA LYS A 87 10.25 2.92 15.64
C LYS A 87 10.14 1.66 16.51
N LYS A 88 9.01 0.96 16.43
CA LYS A 88 8.70 -0.18 17.32
C LYS A 88 8.52 -1.49 16.58
N PHE A 89 8.11 -1.44 15.31
CA PHE A 89 7.75 -2.61 14.53
C PHE A 89 8.42 -2.56 13.16
N ASP A 90 8.77 -3.74 12.64
CA ASP A 90 9.22 -3.92 11.25
C ASP A 90 8.08 -3.59 10.26
N TYR A 91 8.41 -3.51 8.98
CA TYR A 91 7.45 -3.13 7.93
C TYR A 91 6.27 -4.08 7.78
N ASP A 92 6.48 -5.38 8.00
CA ASP A 92 5.49 -6.43 7.64
C ASP A 92 4.24 -6.39 8.54
N ARG A 93 4.40 -6.34 9.87
CA ARG A 93 3.28 -6.42 10.82
C ARG A 93 2.29 -5.25 10.71
N PRO A 94 2.74 -4.00 10.74
CA PRO A 94 1.83 -2.87 10.60
C PRO A 94 1.13 -2.86 9.24
N LEU A 95 1.81 -3.27 8.17
CA LEU A 95 1.23 -3.38 6.84
C LEU A 95 0.06 -4.37 6.81
N LEU A 96 0.22 -5.54 7.43
CA LEU A 96 -0.86 -6.54 7.51
C LEU A 96 -2.08 -6.01 8.28
N VAL A 97 -1.84 -5.34 9.40
CA VAL A 97 -2.93 -4.76 10.21
C VAL A 97 -3.65 -3.65 9.44
N THR A 98 -2.91 -2.77 8.79
CA THR A 98 -3.51 -1.66 8.02
C THR A 98 -4.29 -2.15 6.81
N LEU A 99 -3.79 -3.15 6.09
CA LEU A 99 -4.53 -3.77 4.99
C LEU A 99 -5.80 -4.48 5.48
N ALA A 100 -5.76 -5.18 6.62
CA ALA A 100 -6.94 -5.80 7.20
C ALA A 100 -8.02 -4.76 7.58
N ILE A 101 -7.62 -3.64 8.18
CA ILE A 101 -8.55 -2.54 8.50
C ILE A 101 -9.10 -1.93 7.20
N MET A 102 -8.29 -1.80 6.15
CA MET A 102 -8.73 -1.30 4.84
C MET A 102 -9.79 -2.22 4.23
N VAL A 103 -9.56 -3.53 4.21
CA VAL A 103 -10.54 -4.53 3.74
C VAL A 103 -11.87 -4.36 4.46
N PHE A 104 -11.83 -4.25 5.80
CA PHE A 104 -13.02 -4.09 6.62
C PHE A 104 -13.74 -2.77 6.34
N SER A 105 -12.99 -1.66 6.34
CA SER A 105 -13.54 -0.31 6.15
C SER A 105 -14.24 -0.15 4.79
N VAL A 106 -13.63 -0.65 3.72
CA VAL A 106 -14.21 -0.56 2.38
C VAL A 106 -15.31 -1.62 2.18
N GLY A 107 -15.12 -2.82 2.74
CA GLY A 107 -16.11 -3.89 2.64
C GLY A 107 -17.43 -3.58 3.32
N LEU A 108 -17.43 -2.74 4.36
CA LEU A 108 -18.69 -2.29 4.99
C LEU A 108 -19.57 -1.47 4.04
N LEU A 109 -18.98 -0.69 3.12
CA LEU A 109 -19.75 0.08 2.13
C LEU A 109 -20.47 -0.81 1.11
N ALA A 110 -19.98 -2.02 0.89
CA ALA A 110 -20.65 -2.99 0.02
C ALA A 110 -21.86 -3.66 0.68
N ILE A 111 -21.94 -3.60 2.01
CA ILE A 111 -23.06 -4.19 2.77
C ILE A 111 -24.17 -3.17 2.98
N ASP A 112 -23.79 -1.95 3.36
CA ASP A 112 -24.71 -0.85 3.62
C ASP A 112 -24.00 0.48 3.39
N PHE A 113 -24.65 1.41 2.69
CA PHE A 113 -24.09 2.70 2.36
C PHE A 113 -24.83 3.81 3.10
N THR A 114 -24.42 4.09 4.33
CA THR A 114 -24.97 5.15 5.16
C THR A 114 -23.98 6.30 5.31
N ALA A 115 -24.48 7.49 5.67
CA ALA A 115 -23.63 8.67 5.96
C ALA A 115 -22.54 8.36 7.00
N ALA A 116 -22.88 7.58 8.03
CA ALA A 116 -21.93 7.20 9.07
C ALA A 116 -20.81 6.28 8.55
N LEU A 117 -21.16 5.27 7.75
CA LEU A 117 -20.20 4.35 7.14
C LEU A 117 -19.37 5.06 6.06
N PHE A 118 -19.94 5.99 5.31
CA PHE A 118 -19.22 6.83 4.37
C PHE A 118 -18.15 7.66 5.07
N ILE A 119 -18.49 8.42 6.14
CA ILE A 119 -17.51 9.19 6.92
C ILE A 119 -16.41 8.28 7.47
N PHE A 120 -16.80 7.16 8.09
CA PHE A 120 -15.86 6.19 8.66
C PHE A 120 -14.90 5.65 7.59
N SER A 121 -15.43 5.24 6.43
CA SER A 121 -14.63 4.67 5.36
C SER A 121 -13.67 5.71 4.77
N VAL A 122 -14.15 6.92 4.42
CA VAL A 122 -13.33 7.97 3.84
C VAL A 122 -12.24 8.43 4.81
N ALA A 123 -12.57 8.60 6.09
CA ALA A 123 -11.61 8.97 7.12
C ALA A 123 -10.52 7.89 7.33
N THR A 124 -10.96 6.64 7.45
CA THR A 124 -10.05 5.50 7.62
C THR A 124 -9.18 5.30 6.40
N PHE A 125 -9.76 5.41 5.19
CA PHE A 125 -9.06 5.25 3.94
C PHE A 125 -7.92 6.28 3.79
N ASN A 126 -8.20 7.56 4.00
CA ASN A 126 -7.18 8.61 3.92
C ASN A 126 -6.05 8.43 4.94
N PHE A 127 -6.38 8.05 6.17
CA PHE A 127 -5.38 7.77 7.18
C PHE A 127 -4.50 6.56 6.80
N LEU A 128 -5.11 5.47 6.37
CA LEU A 128 -4.40 4.21 6.10
C LEU A 128 -3.67 4.20 4.76
N TRP A 129 -4.12 4.93 3.77
CA TRP A 129 -3.46 4.97 2.46
C TRP A 129 -1.99 5.35 2.59
N ILE A 130 -1.70 6.51 3.21
CA ILE A 130 -0.31 6.96 3.43
C ILE A 130 0.45 5.98 4.33
N PHE A 131 -0.23 5.38 5.30
CA PHE A 131 0.34 4.37 6.15
C PHE A 131 0.81 3.15 5.35
N ILE A 132 -0.06 2.62 4.48
CA ILE A 132 0.25 1.50 3.58
C ILE A 132 1.42 1.84 2.67
N ASP A 133 1.45 3.02 2.06
CA ASP A 133 2.52 3.46 1.17
C ASP A 133 3.89 3.42 1.83
N VAL A 134 4.01 4.00 3.02
CA VAL A 134 5.27 4.03 3.77
C VAL A 134 5.80 2.60 4.01
N TYR A 135 4.91 1.68 4.38
CA TYR A 135 5.30 0.30 4.69
C TYR A 135 5.57 -0.53 3.44
N GLN A 136 4.81 -0.35 2.36
CA GLN A 136 5.05 -1.03 1.09
C GLN A 136 6.38 -0.61 0.46
N MET A 137 6.63 0.70 0.37
CA MET A 137 7.87 1.23 -0.18
C MET A 137 9.08 0.81 0.66
N GLY A 138 8.95 0.90 1.99
CA GLY A 138 10.01 0.48 2.92
C GLY A 138 10.31 -1.01 2.80
N GLY A 139 9.29 -1.86 2.74
CA GLY A 139 9.42 -3.30 2.58
C GLY A 139 10.13 -3.71 1.29
N VAL A 140 9.79 -3.08 0.15
CA VAL A 140 10.48 -3.30 -1.13
C VAL A 140 11.93 -2.83 -1.05
N SER A 141 12.18 -1.64 -0.49
CA SER A 141 13.54 -1.08 -0.37
C SER A 141 14.46 -1.95 0.50
N VAL A 142 13.94 -2.53 1.58
CA VAL A 142 14.69 -3.46 2.43
C VAL A 142 14.95 -4.80 1.72
N ALA A 143 14.00 -5.26 0.90
CA ALA A 143 14.13 -6.50 0.15
C ALA A 143 15.07 -6.40 -1.05
N ASP A 144 15.29 -5.19 -1.57
CA ASP A 144 16.17 -4.92 -2.71
C ASP A 144 17.27 -3.93 -2.38
N ARG A 145 18.45 -4.46 -2.04
CA ARG A 145 19.63 -3.65 -1.76
C ARG A 145 20.22 -2.97 -3.00
N SER A 146 19.83 -3.40 -4.21
CA SER A 146 20.30 -2.77 -5.46
C SER A 146 19.58 -1.46 -5.75
N GLY A 147 18.39 -1.25 -5.18
CA GLY A 147 17.50 -0.12 -5.44
C GLY A 147 16.77 -0.19 -6.78
N SER A 148 17.05 -1.20 -7.61
CA SER A 148 16.45 -1.29 -8.94
C SER A 148 14.95 -1.63 -8.90
N ALA A 149 14.50 -2.49 -7.98
CA ALA A 149 13.08 -2.75 -7.81
C ALA A 149 12.33 -1.52 -7.23
N ALA A 150 12.96 -0.77 -6.33
CA ALA A 150 12.38 0.45 -5.78
C ALA A 150 12.05 1.50 -6.85
N ALA A 151 12.81 1.55 -7.95
CA ALA A 151 12.53 2.43 -9.08
C ALA A 151 11.22 2.10 -9.81
N PHE A 152 10.71 0.87 -9.68
CA PHE A 152 9.43 0.45 -10.28
C PHE A 152 8.20 0.77 -9.41
N ILE A 153 8.38 1.19 -8.16
CA ILE A 153 7.27 1.49 -7.24
C ILE A 153 6.28 2.49 -7.85
N PRO A 154 6.69 3.68 -8.35
CA PRO A 154 5.73 4.62 -8.93
C PRO A 154 4.98 4.05 -10.14
N GLY A 155 5.65 3.25 -10.97
CA GLY A 155 5.02 2.56 -12.10
C GLY A 155 3.98 1.53 -11.64
N ALA A 156 4.26 0.76 -10.59
CA ALA A 156 3.34 -0.20 -9.99
C ALA A 156 2.10 0.49 -9.41
N GLN A 157 2.30 1.61 -8.70
CA GLN A 157 1.22 2.43 -8.16
C GLN A 157 0.33 2.98 -9.29
N GLY A 158 0.94 3.60 -10.32
CA GLY A 158 0.19 4.13 -11.47
C GLY A 158 -0.57 3.06 -12.24
N LEU A 159 0.03 1.86 -12.40
CA LEU A 159 -0.63 0.74 -13.05
C LEU A 159 -1.88 0.28 -12.26
N GLY A 160 -1.75 0.12 -10.94
CA GLY A 160 -2.88 -0.24 -10.09
C GLY A 160 -3.98 0.83 -10.10
N GLN A 161 -3.61 2.11 -9.99
CA GLN A 161 -4.55 3.24 -10.09
C GLN A 161 -5.27 3.32 -11.45
N THR A 162 -4.69 2.81 -12.52
CA THR A 162 -5.34 2.77 -13.84
C THR A 162 -6.27 1.55 -13.96
N ILE A 163 -5.83 0.38 -13.49
CA ILE A 163 -6.63 -0.85 -13.53
C ILE A 163 -7.87 -0.72 -12.64
N GLY A 164 -7.76 -0.03 -11.49
CA GLY A 164 -8.84 0.13 -10.54
C GLY A 164 -10.12 0.73 -11.13
N PRO A 165 -10.11 1.96 -11.64
CA PRO A 165 -11.29 2.58 -12.28
C PRO A 165 -11.81 1.79 -13.47
N PHE A 166 -10.92 1.21 -14.28
CA PHE A 166 -11.31 0.35 -15.40
C PHE A 166 -12.09 -0.89 -14.94
N SER A 167 -11.61 -1.55 -13.88
CA SER A 167 -12.32 -2.71 -13.31
C SER A 167 -13.61 -2.32 -12.64
N ALA A 168 -13.67 -1.15 -12.00
CA ALA A 168 -14.90 -0.61 -11.41
C ALA A 168 -15.95 -0.31 -12.48
N SER A 169 -15.58 0.27 -13.62
CA SER A 169 -16.53 0.52 -14.71
C SER A 169 -17.12 -0.77 -15.26
N ILE A 170 -16.35 -1.85 -15.35
CA ILE A 170 -16.88 -3.17 -15.72
C ILE A 170 -17.94 -3.66 -14.72
N MET A 171 -17.72 -3.48 -13.39
CA MET A 171 -18.71 -3.87 -12.38
C MET A 171 -20.01 -3.08 -12.55
N LEU A 172 -19.93 -1.79 -12.83
CA LEU A 172 -21.10 -0.93 -13.09
C LEU A 172 -21.82 -1.34 -14.38
N GLU A 173 -21.11 -1.61 -15.47
CA GLU A 173 -21.68 -2.07 -16.75
C GLU A 173 -22.37 -3.43 -16.62
N LEU A 174 -21.85 -4.33 -15.78
CA LEU A 174 -22.48 -5.63 -15.49
C LEU A 174 -23.71 -5.51 -14.59
N GLY A 175 -24.06 -4.32 -14.14
CA GLY A 175 -25.23 -4.06 -13.29
C GLY A 175 -25.04 -4.41 -11.82
N TRP A 176 -23.80 -4.60 -11.35
CA TRP A 176 -23.51 -4.89 -9.93
C TRP A 176 -23.56 -3.64 -9.05
N GLY A 177 -23.70 -2.46 -9.66
CA GLY A 177 -23.78 -1.20 -8.94
C GLY A 177 -22.51 -0.86 -8.15
N PHE A 178 -22.61 0.11 -7.25
CA PHE A 178 -21.49 0.52 -6.40
C PHE A 178 -21.12 -0.54 -5.35
N ASP A 179 -22.08 -1.38 -4.95
CA ASP A 179 -21.78 -2.52 -4.05
C ASP A 179 -20.72 -3.44 -4.69
N GLY A 180 -20.89 -3.73 -5.99
CA GLY A 180 -19.89 -4.49 -6.76
C GLY A 180 -18.51 -3.82 -6.82
N VAL A 181 -18.49 -2.49 -6.93
CA VAL A 181 -17.23 -1.72 -6.90
C VAL A 181 -16.55 -1.84 -5.54
N PHE A 182 -17.28 -1.71 -4.43
CA PHE A 182 -16.69 -1.84 -3.09
C PHE A 182 -16.29 -3.28 -2.76
N ILE A 183 -17.01 -4.29 -3.28
CA ILE A 183 -16.56 -5.69 -3.23
C ILE A 183 -15.23 -5.85 -3.96
N LEU A 184 -15.10 -5.31 -5.17
CA LEU A 184 -13.83 -5.33 -5.93
C LEU A 184 -12.70 -4.68 -5.13
N CYS A 185 -12.95 -3.52 -4.54
CA CYS A 185 -11.99 -2.82 -3.69
C CYS A 185 -11.57 -3.67 -2.50
N ALA A 186 -12.51 -4.25 -1.76
CA ALA A 186 -12.24 -5.10 -0.61
C ALA A 186 -11.47 -6.37 -1.01
N LEU A 187 -11.85 -7.03 -2.12
CA LEU A 187 -11.15 -8.21 -2.62
C LEU A 187 -9.73 -7.90 -3.08
N SER A 188 -9.51 -6.77 -3.71
CA SER A 188 -8.18 -6.31 -4.11
C SER A 188 -7.29 -6.07 -2.89
N ALA A 189 -7.78 -5.35 -1.88
CA ALA A 189 -7.07 -5.14 -0.62
C ALA A 189 -6.81 -6.47 0.13
N LEU A 190 -7.77 -7.40 0.12
CA LEU A 190 -7.64 -8.74 0.71
C LEU A 190 -6.57 -9.57 -0.02
N LEU A 191 -6.54 -9.51 -1.35
CA LEU A 191 -5.52 -10.22 -2.12
C LEU A 191 -4.12 -9.66 -1.81
N ALA A 192 -3.97 -8.34 -1.72
CA ALA A 192 -2.72 -7.73 -1.29
C ALA A 192 -2.33 -8.18 0.13
N LEU A 193 -3.28 -8.22 1.06
CA LEU A 193 -3.09 -8.72 2.42
C LEU A 193 -2.57 -10.16 2.41
N ILE A 194 -3.18 -11.05 1.61
CA ILE A 194 -2.77 -12.46 1.49
C ILE A 194 -1.33 -12.55 0.96
N VAL A 195 -0.99 -11.80 -0.09
CA VAL A 195 0.36 -11.81 -0.65
C VAL A 195 1.40 -11.37 0.40
N TYR A 196 1.14 -10.28 1.15
CA TYR A 196 2.05 -9.85 2.22
C TYR A 196 2.09 -10.82 3.40
N TRP A 197 0.97 -11.47 3.74
CA TRP A 197 0.94 -12.52 4.74
C TRP A 197 1.84 -13.71 4.36
N VAL A 198 1.77 -14.15 3.10
CA VAL A 198 2.63 -15.23 2.60
C VAL A 198 4.11 -14.84 2.67
N ILE A 199 4.46 -13.60 2.27
CA ILE A 199 5.82 -13.08 2.40
C ILE A 199 6.28 -13.12 3.87
N TYR A 200 5.43 -12.62 4.79
CA TYR A 200 5.73 -12.57 6.21
C TYR A 200 5.98 -13.96 6.80
N VAL A 201 5.09 -14.93 6.51
CA VAL A 201 5.22 -16.32 6.99
C VAL A 201 6.47 -16.99 6.43
N TYR A 202 6.76 -16.79 5.14
CA TYR A 202 7.97 -17.32 4.52
C TYR A 202 9.25 -16.82 5.20
N ILE A 203 9.33 -15.53 5.53
CA ILE A 203 10.47 -14.95 6.23
C ILE A 203 10.60 -15.54 7.64
N TYR A 204 9.48 -15.64 8.36
CA TYR A 204 9.47 -16.18 9.71
C TYR A 204 9.97 -17.62 9.76
N ILE A 205 9.50 -18.47 8.83
CA ILE A 205 9.93 -19.86 8.71
C ILE A 205 11.42 -19.92 8.35
N TYR A 206 11.89 -19.10 7.42
CA TYR A 206 13.30 -19.09 7.01
C TYR A 206 14.22 -18.70 8.18
N ILE A 207 13.88 -17.66 8.93
CA ILE A 207 14.63 -17.23 10.12
C ILE A 207 14.64 -18.33 11.17
N TYR A 208 13.49 -18.95 11.43
CA TYR A 208 13.38 -20.04 12.42
C TYR A 208 14.27 -21.24 12.06
N MET A 209 14.24 -21.69 10.81
CA MET A 209 15.09 -22.78 10.33
C MET A 209 16.58 -22.44 10.42
N PHE A 210 16.96 -21.20 10.08
CA PHE A 210 18.34 -20.74 10.15
C PHE A 210 18.88 -20.75 11.59
N ILE A 211 18.11 -20.25 12.54
CA ILE A 211 18.48 -20.24 13.97
C ILE A 211 18.66 -21.67 14.48
N HIS A 212 17.76 -22.61 14.14
CA HIS A 212 17.86 -24.00 14.57
C HIS A 212 19.01 -24.76 13.91
N HIS A 213 19.48 -24.34 12.74
CA HIS A 213 20.62 -24.98 12.07
C HIS A 213 21.99 -24.44 12.57
N VAL A 214 22.05 -23.19 13.04
CA VAL A 214 23.29 -22.57 13.53
C VAL A 214 23.54 -22.88 15.01
N VAL A 215 22.51 -23.22 15.77
CA VAL A 215 22.60 -23.52 17.22
C VAL A 215 22.82 -25.04 17.50
N ARG A 216 22.86 -25.89 16.48
CA ARG A 216 23.32 -27.27 16.56
C ARG A 216 24.77 -27.40 16.05
#